data_fc4b620866d44f424b64aed9dae3f72e
#
_entry.id   fc4b620866d44f424b64aed9dae3f72e
#
_cell.length_a   1.000
_cell.length_b   1.000
_cell.length_c   1.000
_cell.angle_alpha   90.00
_cell.angle_beta   90.00
_cell.angle_gamma   90.00
#
_symmetry.space_group_name_H-M   'P 1'
#
loop_
_entity.id
_entity.type
_entity.pdbx_description
1 polymer ?
#
loop_
_entity_poly.entity_id
_entity_poly.type
_entity_poly.pdbx_seq_one_letter_code
_entity_poly.pdbx_strand_id
1 'polypeptide(L)'
;SEKHIEDLDSHYKFISNMMKGGLKQMAVMGSMHEVGYYEGAIDENTPTNPLSLYGIAKNTLRQLTFLLGKNENVIVQWIRGFYIFGDDLKNNSIFKKIVEAEQEGKTEFPFTSGKNKYDFLSIYDMADQIAEIVLQDKINGIINSCTGQPMTLAEKVESFIKENNFKIKLKYGAYPDRPYDSPGIWGDATKINEIMKAAK
;
A
#
# COMPACT_ATOMS: atom_id res chain seq x y z
N SER A 1 12.37 -9.96 0.27
CA SER A 1 13.78 -10.37 0.45
C SER A 1 14.09 -10.44 1.94
N GLU A 2 15.10 -11.16 2.33
CA GLU A 2 15.61 -11.29 3.71
C GLU A 2 16.01 -9.93 4.29
N LYS A 3 16.44 -9.01 3.45
CA LYS A 3 16.79 -7.64 3.84
C LYS A 3 15.71 -6.94 4.67
N HIS A 4 14.43 -7.21 4.45
CA HIS A 4 13.36 -6.62 5.26
C HIS A 4 13.41 -7.05 6.72
N ILE A 5 13.89 -8.27 6.98
CA ILE A 5 14.10 -8.78 8.34
C ILE A 5 15.39 -8.23 8.92
N GLU A 6 16.46 -8.16 8.14
CA GLU A 6 17.74 -7.59 8.56
C GLU A 6 17.62 -6.13 8.97
N ASP A 7 16.83 -5.34 8.23
CA ASP A 7 16.62 -3.90 8.49
C ASP A 7 15.68 -3.64 9.69
N LEU A 8 14.96 -4.66 10.20
CA LEU A 8 13.96 -4.50 11.25
C LEU A 8 14.54 -3.89 12.55
N ASP A 9 15.70 -4.38 12.98
CA ASP A 9 16.39 -3.87 14.19
C ASP A 9 16.77 -2.39 14.03
N SER A 10 17.26 -1.99 12.87
CA SER A 10 17.61 -0.60 12.57
C SER A 10 16.39 0.33 12.62
N HIS A 11 15.28 -0.10 12.02
CA HIS A 11 14.02 0.64 12.06
C HIS A 11 13.48 0.75 13.49
N TYR A 12 13.50 -0.34 14.24
CA TYR A 12 13.08 -0.34 15.65
C TYR A 12 13.93 0.61 16.50
N LYS A 13 15.25 0.55 16.38
CA LYS A 13 16.18 1.44 17.11
C LYS A 13 15.93 2.91 16.76
N PHE A 14 15.74 3.23 15.48
CA PHE A 14 15.41 4.59 15.04
C PHE A 14 14.12 5.09 15.71
N ILE A 15 13.02 4.33 15.59
CA ILE A 15 11.72 4.66 16.18
C ILE A 15 11.85 4.83 17.71
N SER A 16 12.52 3.87 18.38
CA SER A 16 12.72 3.91 19.83
C SER A 16 13.49 5.16 20.28
N ASN A 17 14.57 5.49 19.57
CA ASN A 17 15.37 6.68 19.90
C ASN A 17 14.58 7.97 19.71
N MET A 18 13.78 8.08 18.64
CA MET A 18 12.94 9.26 18.41
C MET A 18 11.88 9.43 19.51
N MET A 19 11.19 8.36 19.88
CA MET A 19 10.16 8.41 20.93
C MET A 19 10.76 8.75 22.30
N LYS A 20 11.85 8.09 22.69
CA LYS A 20 12.57 8.36 23.95
C LYS A 20 13.22 9.76 23.97
N GLY A 21 13.53 10.31 22.80
CA GLY A 21 14.01 11.67 22.64
C GLY A 21 12.96 12.76 22.82
N GLY A 22 11.72 12.39 23.16
CA GLY A 22 10.64 13.34 23.49
C GLY A 22 9.69 13.67 22.35
N LEU A 23 9.71 12.88 21.24
CA LEU A 23 8.74 13.02 20.18
C LEU A 23 7.32 12.81 20.74
N LYS A 24 6.35 13.62 20.28
CA LYS A 24 4.95 13.54 20.77
C LYS A 24 4.03 12.79 19.83
N GLN A 25 4.37 12.76 18.55
CA GLN A 25 3.59 12.12 17.50
C GLN A 25 4.54 11.51 16.48
N MET A 26 4.22 10.31 16.00
CA MET A 26 4.99 9.61 14.97
C MET A 26 4.06 8.95 13.96
N ALA A 27 4.28 9.26 12.70
CA ALA A 27 3.67 8.55 11.58
C ALA A 27 4.68 7.58 10.96
N VAL A 28 4.26 6.35 10.72
CA VAL A 28 5.10 5.29 10.13
C VAL A 28 4.38 4.62 8.98
N MET A 29 5.09 4.47 7.86
CA MET A 29 4.54 3.78 6.69
C MET A 29 4.45 2.27 6.91
N GLY A 30 3.22 1.77 6.91
CA GLY A 30 2.85 0.37 6.88
C GLY A 30 2.50 -0.14 5.48
N SER A 31 1.83 -1.27 5.42
CA SER A 31 1.41 -1.90 4.17
C SER A 31 0.21 -2.83 4.37
N MET A 32 -0.66 -2.91 3.39
CA MET A 32 -1.74 -3.91 3.38
C MET A 32 -1.23 -5.37 3.44
N HIS A 33 0.02 -5.61 3.02
CA HIS A 33 0.65 -6.93 3.10
C HIS A 33 0.83 -7.47 4.54
N GLU A 34 0.62 -6.62 5.57
CA GLU A 34 0.55 -7.03 6.98
C GLU A 34 -0.64 -7.96 7.26
N VAL A 35 -1.71 -7.81 6.49
CA VAL A 35 -2.94 -8.60 6.67
C VAL A 35 -2.80 -10.00 6.07
N GLY A 36 -2.09 -10.14 4.94
CA GLY A 36 -1.99 -11.39 4.22
C GLY A 36 -3.20 -11.64 3.32
N TYR A 37 -3.61 -12.91 3.18
CA TYR A 37 -4.80 -13.25 2.40
C TYR A 37 -6.07 -12.81 3.12
N TYR A 38 -6.86 -12.00 2.44
CA TYR A 38 -8.16 -11.52 2.93
C TYR A 38 -9.05 -11.13 1.75
N GLU A 39 -10.34 -11.31 1.87
CA GLU A 39 -11.31 -10.92 0.86
C GLU A 39 -12.22 -9.81 1.39
N GLY A 40 -12.20 -8.65 0.75
CA GLY A 40 -13.04 -7.53 1.12
C GLY A 40 -12.25 -6.30 1.63
N ALA A 41 -12.99 -5.41 2.29
CA ALA A 41 -12.42 -4.22 2.92
C ALA A 41 -11.65 -4.60 4.19
N ILE A 42 -10.43 -4.10 4.35
CA ILE A 42 -9.65 -4.25 5.57
C ILE A 42 -9.66 -2.96 6.38
N ASP A 43 -9.82 -3.09 7.68
CA ASP A 43 -9.78 -2.01 8.66
C ASP A 43 -8.67 -2.22 9.70
N GLU A 44 -8.71 -1.44 10.77
CA GLU A 44 -7.75 -1.56 11.87
C GLU A 44 -7.90 -2.85 12.70
N ASN A 45 -9.10 -3.45 12.71
CA ASN A 45 -9.45 -4.64 13.47
C ASN A 45 -9.25 -5.93 12.66
N THR A 46 -8.99 -5.82 11.35
CA THR A 46 -8.78 -6.97 10.49
C THR A 46 -7.58 -7.78 10.97
N PRO A 47 -7.74 -9.10 11.23
CA PRO A 47 -6.65 -9.95 11.69
C PRO A 47 -5.47 -9.94 10.72
N THR A 48 -4.24 -9.95 11.25
CA THR A 48 -3.02 -9.97 10.44
C THR A 48 -2.43 -11.37 10.39
N ASN A 49 -2.21 -11.88 9.17
CA ASN A 49 -1.53 -13.15 8.90
C ASN A 49 -0.64 -13.02 7.66
N PRO A 50 0.45 -12.25 7.75
CA PRO A 50 1.29 -11.94 6.59
C PRO A 50 1.94 -13.18 5.97
N LEU A 51 1.93 -13.25 4.64
CA LEU A 51 2.43 -14.38 3.85
C LEU A 51 3.81 -14.11 3.21
N SER A 52 4.47 -13.01 3.55
CA SER A 52 5.77 -12.66 3.00
C SER A 52 6.69 -12.08 4.08
N LEU A 53 8.02 -12.22 3.90
CA LEU A 53 9.00 -11.59 4.80
C LEU A 53 8.80 -10.07 4.93
N TYR A 54 8.38 -9.41 3.86
CA TYR A 54 8.03 -8.00 3.88
C TYR A 54 6.83 -7.73 4.80
N GLY A 55 5.73 -8.46 4.60
CA GLY A 55 4.53 -8.31 5.43
C GLY A 55 4.80 -8.66 6.90
N ILE A 56 5.58 -9.73 7.16
CA ILE A 56 6.01 -10.11 8.51
C ILE A 56 6.80 -8.99 9.16
N ALA A 57 7.81 -8.45 8.48
CA ALA A 57 8.65 -7.36 9.00
C ALA A 57 7.81 -6.11 9.30
N LYS A 58 6.92 -5.71 8.39
CA LYS A 58 6.02 -4.57 8.59
C LYS A 58 5.06 -4.80 9.76
N ASN A 59 4.44 -5.96 9.86
CA ASN A 59 3.54 -6.29 10.96
C ASN A 59 4.27 -6.31 12.32
N THR A 60 5.47 -6.87 12.36
CA THR A 60 6.31 -6.87 13.56
C THR A 60 6.68 -5.44 13.97
N LEU A 61 7.15 -4.63 13.03
CA LEU A 61 7.50 -3.23 13.29
C LEU A 61 6.29 -2.44 13.80
N ARG A 62 5.11 -2.68 13.23
CA ARG A 62 3.85 -2.08 13.68
C ARG A 62 3.57 -2.38 15.16
N GLN A 63 3.63 -3.65 15.55
CA GLN A 63 3.37 -4.06 16.92
C GLN A 63 4.38 -3.44 17.90
N LEU A 64 5.67 -3.45 17.54
CA LEU A 64 6.71 -2.81 18.32
C LEU A 64 6.50 -1.30 18.45
N THR A 65 6.11 -0.63 17.36
CA THR A 65 5.87 0.82 17.34
C THR A 65 4.70 1.20 18.26
N PHE A 66 3.59 0.47 18.21
CA PHE A 66 2.45 0.73 19.10
C PHE A 66 2.78 0.47 20.58
N LEU A 67 3.53 -0.59 20.88
CA LEU A 67 3.97 -0.87 22.25
C LEU A 67 4.88 0.24 22.78
N LEU A 68 5.84 0.69 21.97
CA LEU A 68 6.71 1.82 22.31
C LEU A 68 5.90 3.10 22.50
N GLY A 69 5.01 3.43 21.58
CA GLY A 69 4.17 4.63 21.66
C GLY A 69 3.34 4.67 22.94
N LYS A 70 2.77 3.52 23.34
CA LYS A 70 2.06 3.40 24.61
C LYS A 70 2.97 3.64 25.81
N ASN A 71 4.18 3.09 25.83
CA ASN A 71 5.11 3.22 26.94
C ASN A 71 5.69 4.63 27.07
N GLU A 72 5.95 5.30 25.95
CA GLU A 72 6.56 6.64 25.91
C GLU A 72 5.50 7.76 25.79
N ASN A 73 4.22 7.43 25.83
CA ASN A 73 3.09 8.36 25.65
C ASN A 73 3.20 9.19 24.35
N VAL A 74 3.44 8.49 23.24
CA VAL A 74 3.55 9.06 21.89
C VAL A 74 2.34 8.66 21.06
N ILE A 75 1.73 9.61 20.36
CA ILE A 75 0.66 9.36 19.39
C ILE A 75 1.27 8.64 18.20
N VAL A 76 0.74 7.47 17.87
CA VAL A 76 1.20 6.65 16.72
C VAL A 76 0.13 6.65 15.63
N GLN A 77 0.55 7.01 14.43
CA GLN A 77 -0.22 6.90 13.20
C GLN A 77 0.49 5.90 12.29
N TRP A 78 -0.10 4.71 12.14
CA TRP A 78 0.41 3.67 11.26
C TRP A 78 -0.32 3.75 9.94
N ILE A 79 0.35 4.26 8.91
CA ILE A 79 -0.24 4.52 7.59
C ILE A 79 -0.12 3.27 6.73
N ARG A 80 -1.22 2.51 6.60
CA ARG A 80 -1.25 1.30 5.79
C ARG A 80 -1.48 1.66 4.33
N GLY A 81 -0.42 1.59 3.51
CA GLY A 81 -0.49 1.83 2.08
C GLY A 81 -1.03 0.63 1.30
N PHE A 82 -1.73 0.93 0.21
CA PHE A 82 -2.29 -0.05 -0.72
C PHE A 82 -1.52 -0.08 -2.04
N TYR A 83 -2.18 -0.33 -3.17
CA TYR A 83 -1.53 -0.41 -4.48
C TYR A 83 -1.28 0.98 -5.05
N ILE A 84 -0.04 1.44 -4.96
CA ILE A 84 0.39 2.77 -5.40
C ILE A 84 0.78 2.72 -6.87
N PHE A 85 0.37 3.72 -7.64
CA PHE A 85 0.77 3.92 -9.03
C PHE A 85 1.20 5.39 -9.28
N GLY A 86 1.95 5.61 -10.35
CA GLY A 86 2.49 6.91 -10.75
C GLY A 86 4.01 6.96 -10.61
N ASP A 87 4.68 7.74 -11.44
CA ASP A 87 6.16 7.77 -11.63
C ASP A 87 6.77 6.37 -11.78
N ASP A 88 6.06 5.52 -12.54
CA ASP A 88 6.31 4.07 -12.60
C ASP A 88 7.62 3.69 -13.32
N LEU A 89 8.29 4.63 -13.98
CA LEU A 89 9.53 4.37 -14.71
C LEU A 89 10.70 3.95 -13.81
N LYS A 90 10.64 4.26 -12.51
CA LYS A 90 11.70 3.97 -11.54
C LYS A 90 11.45 2.73 -10.68
N ASN A 91 10.32 2.06 -10.84
CA ASN A 91 9.94 0.89 -10.04
C ASN A 91 9.78 -0.37 -10.92
N ASN A 92 9.45 -1.51 -10.33
CA ASN A 92 9.20 -2.77 -11.03
C ASN A 92 7.69 -3.05 -11.22
N SER A 93 6.89 -1.99 -11.39
CA SER A 93 5.45 -2.12 -11.57
C SER A 93 5.07 -2.77 -12.89
N ILE A 94 3.83 -3.23 -12.98
CA ILE A 94 3.27 -3.70 -14.25
C ILE A 94 3.18 -2.57 -15.27
N PHE A 95 2.96 -1.33 -14.83
CA PHE A 95 2.88 -0.14 -15.68
C PHE A 95 4.21 0.12 -16.39
N LYS A 96 5.33 0.06 -15.66
CA LYS A 96 6.67 0.15 -16.27
C LYS A 96 6.88 -0.91 -17.35
N LYS A 97 6.54 -2.17 -17.05
CA LYS A 97 6.72 -3.28 -18.02
C LYS A 97 5.89 -3.08 -19.28
N ILE A 98 4.71 -2.47 -19.17
CA ILE A 98 3.87 -2.14 -20.32
C ILE A 98 4.50 -1.02 -21.15
N VAL A 99 5.02 0.04 -20.49
CA VAL A 99 5.76 1.12 -21.18
C VAL A 99 6.96 0.56 -21.94
N GLU A 100 7.77 -0.28 -21.30
CA GLU A 100 8.92 -0.93 -21.94
C GLU A 100 8.49 -1.79 -23.13
N ALA A 101 7.43 -2.58 -22.99
CA ALA A 101 6.90 -3.43 -24.07
C ALA A 101 6.38 -2.60 -25.26
N GLU A 102 5.68 -1.49 -25.01
CA GLU A 102 5.24 -0.56 -26.04
C GLU A 102 6.43 0.10 -26.77
N GLN A 103 7.46 0.53 -26.02
CA GLN A 103 8.69 1.10 -26.59
C GLN A 103 9.47 0.10 -27.43
N GLU A 104 9.44 -1.18 -27.09
CA GLU A 104 10.01 -2.28 -27.88
C GLU A 104 9.16 -2.64 -29.12
N GLY A 105 8.03 -1.98 -29.34
CA GLY A 105 7.13 -2.22 -30.47
C GLY A 105 6.33 -3.52 -30.37
N LYS A 106 6.17 -4.07 -29.16
CA LYS A 106 5.31 -5.26 -28.95
C LYS A 106 3.84 -4.90 -29.14
N THR A 107 3.11 -5.79 -29.80
CA THR A 107 1.67 -5.60 -30.05
C THR A 107 0.80 -6.25 -28.96
N GLU A 108 1.37 -7.20 -28.21
CA GLU A 108 0.69 -7.92 -27.12
C GLU A 108 1.55 -7.93 -25.85
N PHE A 109 0.87 -7.81 -24.70
CA PHE A 109 1.47 -7.96 -23.37
C PHE A 109 0.85 -9.17 -22.67
N PRO A 110 1.64 -10.20 -22.30
CA PRO A 110 1.13 -11.37 -21.59
C PRO A 110 0.55 -10.96 -20.23
N PHE A 111 -0.68 -11.37 -19.95
CA PHE A 111 -1.43 -10.94 -18.80
C PHE A 111 -2.13 -12.12 -18.10
N THR A 112 -2.48 -11.99 -16.84
CA THR A 112 -3.30 -12.95 -16.09
C THR A 112 -4.78 -12.85 -16.53
N SER A 113 -5.72 -13.36 -15.74
CA SER A 113 -7.14 -13.08 -15.98
C SER A 113 -7.46 -11.59 -15.76
N GLY A 114 -6.67 -10.89 -14.96
CA GLY A 114 -6.88 -9.50 -14.57
C GLY A 114 -8.08 -9.25 -13.65
N LYS A 115 -8.74 -10.31 -13.17
CA LYS A 115 -10.01 -10.23 -12.41
C LYS A 115 -9.85 -9.81 -10.96
N ASN A 116 -8.65 -9.98 -10.37
CA ASN A 116 -8.39 -9.59 -8.99
C ASN A 116 -8.60 -8.08 -8.81
N LYS A 117 -9.29 -7.72 -7.73
CA LYS A 117 -9.61 -6.34 -7.40
C LYS A 117 -8.66 -5.79 -6.35
N TYR A 118 -8.19 -4.58 -6.59
CA TYR A 118 -7.25 -3.88 -5.71
C TYR A 118 -7.67 -2.42 -5.54
N ASP A 119 -7.24 -1.83 -4.44
CA ASP A 119 -7.39 -0.39 -4.18
C ASP A 119 -6.16 0.34 -4.73
N PHE A 120 -6.33 0.99 -5.86
CA PHE A 120 -5.28 1.74 -6.53
C PHE A 120 -5.31 3.21 -6.11
N LEU A 121 -4.23 3.69 -5.54
CA LEU A 121 -4.07 5.08 -5.13
C LEU A 121 -2.91 5.71 -5.90
N SER A 122 -3.11 6.93 -6.43
CA SER A 122 -2.00 7.64 -7.06
C SER A 122 -0.95 8.07 -6.03
N ILE A 123 0.31 8.17 -6.44
CA ILE A 123 1.38 8.63 -5.55
C ILE A 123 1.12 10.06 -5.05
N TYR A 124 0.44 10.88 -5.84
CA TYR A 124 0.08 12.26 -5.47
C TYR A 124 -1.01 12.27 -4.41
N ASP A 125 -2.11 11.53 -4.62
CA ASP A 125 -3.18 11.41 -3.61
C ASP A 125 -2.65 10.79 -2.31
N MET A 126 -1.74 9.83 -2.40
CA MET A 126 -1.09 9.25 -1.24
C MET A 126 -0.25 10.29 -0.48
N ALA A 127 0.50 11.12 -1.20
CA ALA A 127 1.30 12.19 -0.58
C ALA A 127 0.40 13.19 0.14
N ASP A 128 -0.71 13.60 -0.48
CA ASP A 128 -1.71 14.48 0.15
C ASP A 128 -2.33 13.82 1.39
N GLN A 129 -2.72 12.56 1.30
CA GLN A 129 -3.26 11.82 2.45
C GLN A 129 -2.24 11.73 3.60
N ILE A 130 -0.96 11.45 3.30
CA ILE A 130 0.11 11.41 4.31
C ILE A 130 0.28 12.78 4.96
N ALA A 131 0.30 13.86 4.16
CA ALA A 131 0.44 15.22 4.68
C ALA A 131 -0.68 15.55 5.68
N GLU A 132 -1.94 15.28 5.31
CA GLU A 132 -3.08 15.54 6.19
C GLU A 132 -3.11 14.63 7.43
N ILE A 133 -2.68 13.38 7.31
CA ILE A 133 -2.54 12.47 8.46
C ILE A 133 -1.57 13.04 9.50
N VAL A 134 -0.41 13.54 9.07
CA VAL A 134 0.62 14.01 10.01
C VAL A 134 0.35 15.39 10.60
N LEU A 135 -0.52 16.18 9.97
CA LEU A 135 -0.89 17.53 10.43
C LEU A 135 -1.97 17.53 11.53
N GLN A 136 -2.56 16.37 11.84
CA GLN A 136 -3.59 16.22 12.86
C GLN A 136 -3.20 15.13 13.88
N ASP A 137 -3.76 15.18 15.09
CA ASP A 137 -3.49 14.25 16.20
C ASP A 137 -4.74 13.55 16.76
N LYS A 138 -5.93 13.89 16.24
CA LYS A 138 -7.21 13.36 16.72
C LYS A 138 -7.47 11.95 16.26
N ILE A 139 -7.24 11.66 14.98
CA ILE A 139 -7.40 10.34 14.39
C ILE A 139 -6.03 9.68 14.31
N ASN A 140 -5.87 8.59 15.04
CA ASN A 140 -4.61 7.89 15.19
C ASN A 140 -4.81 6.36 15.11
N GLY A 141 -3.77 5.60 15.48
CA GLY A 141 -3.78 4.15 15.31
C GLY A 141 -3.50 3.76 13.87
N ILE A 142 -4.10 2.68 13.39
CA ILE A 142 -3.98 2.27 11.98
C ILE A 142 -4.90 3.13 11.13
N ILE A 143 -4.34 3.75 10.10
CA ILE A 143 -5.05 4.57 9.10
C ILE A 143 -4.72 3.99 7.72
N ASN A 144 -5.74 3.58 6.97
CA ASN A 144 -5.54 3.12 5.60
C ASN A 144 -5.39 4.33 4.68
N SER A 145 -4.26 4.42 3.98
CA SER A 145 -4.08 5.35 2.87
C SER A 145 -4.57 4.66 1.60
N CYS A 146 -5.80 4.96 1.20
CA CYS A 146 -6.55 4.21 0.20
C CYS A 146 -7.67 5.07 -0.41
N THR A 147 -8.32 4.53 -1.46
CA THR A 147 -9.53 5.14 -2.04
C THR A 147 -10.81 4.55 -1.46
N GLY A 148 -10.78 3.33 -0.97
CA GLY A 148 -11.96 2.54 -0.61
C GLY A 148 -12.78 2.06 -1.82
N GLN A 149 -12.28 2.26 -3.04
CA GLN A 149 -12.96 1.92 -4.29
C GLN A 149 -12.13 0.91 -5.08
N PRO A 150 -12.35 -0.39 -4.87
CA PRO A 150 -11.60 -1.41 -5.57
C PRO A 150 -11.98 -1.46 -7.05
N MET A 151 -10.97 -1.66 -7.91
CA MET A 151 -11.15 -1.95 -9.33
C MET A 151 -10.32 -3.16 -9.72
N THR A 152 -10.68 -3.82 -10.82
CA THR A 152 -9.90 -4.96 -11.31
C THR A 152 -8.55 -4.51 -11.84
N LEU A 153 -7.57 -5.41 -11.78
CA LEU A 153 -6.26 -5.16 -12.38
C LEU A 153 -6.40 -4.90 -13.89
N ALA A 154 -7.32 -5.59 -14.56
CA ALA A 154 -7.61 -5.38 -15.98
C ALA A 154 -8.10 -3.94 -16.24
N GLU A 155 -9.14 -3.48 -15.55
CA GLU A 155 -9.68 -2.12 -15.69
C GLU A 155 -8.59 -1.06 -15.49
N LYS A 156 -7.77 -1.23 -14.45
CA LYS A 156 -6.70 -0.27 -14.16
C LYS A 156 -5.64 -0.23 -15.26
N VAL A 157 -5.22 -1.40 -15.74
CA VAL A 157 -4.18 -1.49 -16.80
C VAL A 157 -4.71 -1.03 -18.16
N GLU A 158 -5.94 -1.38 -18.51
CA GLU A 158 -6.57 -0.90 -19.75
C GLU A 158 -6.77 0.61 -19.76
N SER A 159 -7.15 1.20 -18.60
CA SER A 159 -7.23 2.66 -18.46
C SER A 159 -5.86 3.30 -18.68
N PHE A 160 -4.81 2.76 -18.08
CA PHE A 160 -3.43 3.24 -18.26
C PHE A 160 -2.97 3.18 -19.72
N ILE A 161 -3.23 2.07 -20.42
CA ILE A 161 -2.92 1.90 -21.84
C ILE A 161 -3.64 2.97 -22.69
N LYS A 162 -4.92 3.17 -22.42
CA LYS A 162 -5.75 4.16 -23.11
C LYS A 162 -5.30 5.60 -22.87
N GLU A 163 -5.04 5.96 -21.61
CA GLU A 163 -4.61 7.29 -21.18
C GLU A 163 -3.27 7.70 -21.81
N ASN A 164 -2.37 6.73 -22.03
CA ASN A 164 -1.08 6.94 -22.66
C ASN A 164 -1.10 6.77 -24.18
N ASN A 165 -2.26 6.51 -24.79
CA ASN A 165 -2.42 6.25 -26.22
C ASN A 165 -1.53 5.10 -26.75
N PHE A 166 -1.27 4.09 -25.93
CA PHE A 166 -0.49 2.92 -26.30
C PHE A 166 -1.30 2.00 -27.23
N LYS A 167 -0.59 1.27 -28.10
CA LYS A 167 -1.19 0.34 -29.08
C LYS A 167 -1.19 -1.09 -28.60
N ILE A 168 -0.40 -1.40 -27.59
CA ILE A 168 -0.27 -2.74 -27.02
C ILE A 168 -1.60 -3.24 -26.46
N LYS A 169 -1.91 -4.51 -26.67
CA LYS A 169 -3.12 -5.16 -26.16
C LYS A 169 -2.77 -6.21 -25.12
N LEU A 170 -3.63 -6.37 -24.12
CA LEU A 170 -3.46 -7.40 -23.10
C LEU A 170 -3.83 -8.77 -23.66
N LYS A 171 -2.92 -9.73 -23.52
CA LYS A 171 -3.15 -11.15 -23.84
C LYS A 171 -3.57 -11.87 -22.56
N TYR A 172 -4.88 -11.84 -22.30
CA TYR A 172 -5.47 -12.45 -21.11
C TYR A 172 -5.23 -13.96 -21.02
N GLY A 173 -5.03 -14.46 -19.80
CA GLY A 173 -4.83 -15.89 -19.55
C GLY A 173 -3.47 -16.43 -19.99
N ALA A 174 -2.55 -15.58 -20.43
CA ALA A 174 -1.17 -16.00 -20.77
C ALA A 174 -0.38 -16.46 -19.53
N TYR A 175 -0.75 -15.96 -18.35
CA TYR A 175 -0.27 -16.44 -17.05
C TYR A 175 -1.44 -16.89 -16.19
N PRO A 176 -1.29 -17.96 -15.40
CA PRO A 176 -2.29 -18.35 -14.42
C PRO A 176 -2.41 -17.28 -13.32
N ASP A 177 -3.60 -17.13 -12.79
CA ASP A 177 -3.80 -16.36 -11.56
C ASP A 177 -3.10 -17.08 -10.39
N ARG A 178 -2.55 -16.31 -9.47
CA ARG A 178 -1.83 -16.87 -8.32
C ARG A 178 -2.85 -17.28 -7.25
N PRO A 179 -2.87 -18.53 -6.80
CA PRO A 179 -3.87 -19.02 -5.85
C PRO A 179 -3.77 -18.37 -4.46
N TYR A 180 -2.64 -17.72 -4.15
CA TYR A 180 -2.43 -17.01 -2.89
C TYR A 180 -2.76 -15.51 -2.96
N ASP A 181 -3.07 -14.98 -4.14
CA ASP A 181 -3.53 -13.60 -4.29
C ASP A 181 -5.02 -13.54 -3.95
N SER A 182 -5.40 -12.57 -3.13
CA SER A 182 -6.81 -12.33 -2.78
C SER A 182 -7.61 -11.99 -4.04
N PRO A 183 -8.82 -12.53 -4.23
CA PRO A 183 -9.71 -12.17 -5.33
C PRO A 183 -10.08 -10.68 -5.33
N GLY A 184 -10.14 -10.07 -4.15
CA GLY A 184 -10.36 -8.64 -3.97
C GLY A 184 -9.99 -8.19 -2.58
N ILE A 185 -9.09 -7.20 -2.48
CA ILE A 185 -8.68 -6.59 -1.21
C ILE A 185 -8.55 -5.08 -1.38
N TRP A 186 -9.16 -4.32 -0.47
CA TRP A 186 -9.14 -2.85 -0.47
C TRP A 186 -9.19 -2.30 0.95
N GLY A 187 -8.94 -1.00 1.11
CA GLY A 187 -8.97 -0.35 2.41
C GLY A 187 -10.37 0.13 2.81
N ASP A 188 -10.74 0.00 4.08
CA ASP A 188 -11.78 0.84 4.65
C ASP A 188 -11.25 2.28 4.71
N ALA A 189 -11.92 3.19 4.01
CA ALA A 189 -11.50 4.57 3.85
C ALA A 189 -12.14 5.53 4.90
N THR A 190 -12.82 5.00 5.91
CA THR A 190 -13.57 5.83 6.87
C THR A 190 -12.69 6.88 7.53
N LYS A 191 -11.58 6.47 8.14
CA LYS A 191 -10.65 7.37 8.83
C LYS A 191 -10.01 8.38 7.88
N ILE A 192 -9.53 7.94 6.73
CA ILE A 192 -8.86 8.83 5.78
C ILE A 192 -9.84 9.85 5.19
N ASN A 193 -11.07 9.46 4.89
CA ASN A 193 -12.11 10.37 4.41
C ASN A 193 -12.48 11.42 5.47
N GLU A 194 -12.52 11.06 6.75
CA GLU A 194 -12.75 12.00 7.86
C GLU A 194 -11.60 13.01 7.96
N ILE A 195 -10.34 12.56 7.89
CA ILE A 195 -9.17 13.44 7.90
C ILE A 195 -9.20 14.41 6.72
N MET A 196 -9.36 13.89 5.50
CA MET A 196 -9.37 14.71 4.27
C MET A 196 -10.55 15.69 4.20
N LYS A 197 -11.68 15.37 4.87
CA LYS A 197 -12.81 16.29 5.00
C LYS A 197 -12.54 17.41 5.99
N ALA A 198 -11.84 17.13 7.08
CA ALA A 198 -11.51 18.12 8.10
C ALA A 198 -10.43 19.11 7.65
N ALA A 199 -9.63 18.75 6.64
CA ALA A 199 -8.58 19.57 6.06
C ALA A 199 -9.09 20.63 5.05
N LYS A 200 -10.34 20.54 4.62
CA LYS A 200 -11.02 21.49 3.71
C LYS A 200 -11.75 22.56 4.48
#